data_35be9e970994f3a104e83925584372b7
#
_entry.id   35be9e970994f3a104e83925584372b7
#
_cell.length_a   1.000
_cell.length_b   1.000
_cell.length_c   1.000
_cell.angle_alpha   90.00
_cell.angle_beta   90.00
_cell.angle_gamma   90.00
#
_symmetry.space_group_name_H-M   'P 1'
#
loop_
_entity.id
_entity.type
_entity.pdbx_description
1 polymer ?
#
loop_
_entity_poly.entity_id
_entity_poly.type
_entity_poly.pdbx_seq_one_letter_code
_entity_poly.pdbx_strand_id
1 'polypeptide(L)'
;RAREWRALDSLFFEDTTVESKKLFENILQDDNSILKDFSIATLKLQKYRNNLEEEINELMELIAPNITALTGSLLGARLIALAKGIENLALMPGSRIQLLGSKKAFFKNKKNKLLPPKHGAIYQHPLIKGAPWWQRGKISRSLGSKIALASKIDFFSKKYIGDKLNEDFNNRVEKIHQQYPNAPKKMRIIRRNKR
;
A
#
# COMPACT_ATOMS: atom_id res chain seq x y z
N ARG A 1 -30.36 -1.75 -17.16
CA ARG A 1 -29.57 -0.52 -16.91
C ARG A 1 -28.78 -0.61 -15.59
N ALA A 2 -29.38 -0.96 -14.42
CA ALA A 2 -28.64 -1.08 -13.16
C ALA A 2 -27.60 -2.23 -13.13
N ARG A 3 -27.77 -3.28 -13.92
CA ARG A 3 -26.79 -4.38 -14.08
C ARG A 3 -25.60 -3.98 -14.94
N GLU A 4 -25.80 -3.11 -15.92
CA GLU A 4 -24.75 -2.55 -16.78
C GLU A 4 -23.82 -1.60 -16.00
N TRP A 5 -24.39 -0.79 -15.11
CA TRP A 5 -23.58 0.06 -14.20
C TRP A 5 -22.78 -0.74 -13.19
N ARG A 6 -23.32 -1.86 -12.68
CA ARG A 6 -22.55 -2.76 -11.79
C ARG A 6 -21.42 -3.50 -12.52
N ALA A 7 -21.61 -3.82 -13.80
CA ALA A 7 -20.56 -4.39 -14.63
C ALA A 7 -19.42 -3.38 -14.86
N LEU A 8 -19.73 -2.09 -15.00
CA LEU A 8 -18.74 -1.01 -15.05
C LEU A 8 -17.99 -0.85 -13.71
N ASP A 9 -18.68 -0.91 -12.57
CA ASP A 9 -18.05 -0.85 -11.24
C ASP A 9 -17.11 -2.04 -10.97
N SER A 10 -17.46 -3.25 -11.41
CA SER A 10 -16.58 -4.42 -11.28
C SER A 10 -15.36 -4.35 -12.20
N LEU A 11 -15.48 -3.73 -13.36
CA LEU A 11 -14.37 -3.48 -14.29
C LEU A 11 -13.35 -2.46 -13.77
N PHE A 12 -13.73 -1.60 -12.84
CA PHE A 12 -12.84 -0.60 -12.26
C PHE A 12 -11.97 -1.10 -11.08
N PHE A 13 -12.22 -2.30 -10.52
CA PHE A 13 -11.59 -2.74 -9.28
C PHE A 13 -10.68 -3.96 -9.36
N GLU A 14 -10.64 -4.69 -10.46
CA GLU A 14 -9.74 -5.83 -10.65
C GLU A 14 -8.83 -5.57 -11.87
N ASP A 15 -7.54 -5.73 -11.70
CA ASP A 15 -6.39 -5.70 -12.64
C ASP A 15 -6.67 -5.64 -14.18
N THR A 16 -7.50 -4.73 -14.62
CA THR A 16 -8.09 -4.64 -15.94
C THR A 16 -7.46 -3.57 -16.83
N THR A 17 -6.20 -3.24 -16.62
CA THR A 17 -5.55 -2.17 -17.41
C THR A 17 -5.52 -2.49 -18.92
N VAL A 18 -5.38 -3.75 -19.30
CA VAL A 18 -5.33 -4.15 -20.72
C VAL A 18 -6.72 -4.33 -21.31
N GLU A 19 -7.64 -4.94 -20.57
CA GLU A 19 -9.03 -5.14 -21.03
C GLU A 19 -9.83 -3.84 -21.07
N SER A 20 -9.67 -2.98 -20.05
CA SER A 20 -10.32 -1.68 -20.03
C SER A 20 -9.83 -0.78 -21.17
N LYS A 21 -8.54 -0.83 -21.52
CA LYS A 21 -7.99 -0.06 -22.62
C LYS A 21 -8.61 -0.48 -23.96
N LYS A 22 -8.70 -1.79 -24.22
CA LYS A 22 -9.36 -2.35 -25.41
C LYS A 22 -10.84 -1.98 -25.48
N LEU A 23 -11.54 -1.99 -24.34
CA LEU A 23 -12.94 -1.63 -24.26
C LEU A 23 -13.16 -0.14 -24.60
N PHE A 24 -12.31 0.77 -24.12
CA PHE A 24 -12.38 2.19 -24.49
C PHE A 24 -11.97 2.44 -25.94
N GLU A 25 -11.01 1.67 -26.47
CA GLU A 25 -10.63 1.73 -27.89
C GLU A 25 -11.78 1.27 -28.79
N ASN A 26 -12.55 0.23 -28.40
CA ASN A 26 -13.73 -0.22 -29.11
C ASN A 26 -14.87 0.81 -29.07
N ILE A 27 -15.09 1.48 -27.94
CA ILE A 27 -16.10 2.54 -27.80
C ILE A 27 -15.77 3.77 -28.67
N LEU A 28 -14.50 3.99 -28.99
CA LEU A 28 -14.09 5.08 -29.91
C LEU A 28 -14.64 4.89 -31.33
N GLN A 29 -15.04 3.66 -31.71
CA GLN A 29 -15.66 3.34 -33.00
C GLN A 29 -17.19 3.47 -32.97
N ASP A 30 -17.80 3.74 -31.80
CA ASP A 30 -19.25 3.88 -31.66
C ASP A 30 -19.68 5.29 -32.09
N ASP A 31 -20.88 5.39 -32.72
CA ASP A 31 -21.41 6.68 -33.22
C ASP A 31 -21.92 7.62 -32.11
N ASN A 32 -21.91 7.18 -30.85
CA ASN A 32 -22.35 7.98 -29.71
C ASN A 32 -21.26 8.99 -29.27
N SER A 33 -21.41 10.26 -29.62
CA SER A 33 -20.43 11.32 -29.37
C SER A 33 -20.08 11.47 -27.89
N ILE A 34 -21.03 11.30 -26.96
CA ILE A 34 -20.81 11.47 -25.52
C ILE A 34 -19.92 10.34 -24.97
N LEU A 35 -20.15 9.10 -25.39
CA LEU A 35 -19.32 7.97 -24.98
C LEU A 35 -17.91 8.08 -25.56
N LYS A 36 -17.79 8.60 -26.76
CA LYS A 36 -16.52 8.85 -27.43
C LYS A 36 -15.67 9.88 -26.66
N ASP A 37 -16.27 11.01 -26.31
CA ASP A 37 -15.60 12.06 -25.53
C ASP A 37 -15.18 11.57 -24.16
N PHE A 38 -16.02 10.80 -23.47
CA PHE A 38 -15.71 10.17 -22.20
C PHE A 38 -14.52 9.19 -22.32
N SER A 39 -14.51 8.38 -23.37
CA SER A 39 -13.43 7.40 -23.62
C SER A 39 -12.11 8.10 -23.89
N ILE A 40 -12.12 9.16 -24.71
CA ILE A 40 -10.93 10.00 -24.97
C ILE A 40 -10.39 10.60 -23.67
N ALA A 41 -11.26 11.18 -22.84
CA ALA A 41 -10.88 11.78 -21.56
C ALA A 41 -10.25 10.71 -20.62
N THR A 42 -10.86 9.54 -20.54
CA THR A 42 -10.38 8.44 -19.69
C THR A 42 -9.01 7.94 -20.14
N LEU A 43 -8.81 7.74 -21.45
CA LEU A 43 -7.51 7.31 -22.00
C LEU A 43 -6.42 8.37 -21.77
N LYS A 44 -6.75 9.65 -21.88
CA LYS A 44 -5.82 10.74 -21.55
C LYS A 44 -5.44 10.70 -20.06
N LEU A 45 -6.40 10.52 -19.16
CA LEU A 45 -6.13 10.42 -17.72
C LEU A 45 -5.26 9.19 -17.38
N GLN A 46 -5.51 8.04 -18.02
CA GLN A 46 -4.66 6.87 -17.85
C GLN A 46 -3.22 7.13 -18.31
N LYS A 47 -3.04 7.80 -19.46
CA LYS A 47 -1.72 8.18 -19.94
C LYS A 47 -0.99 9.11 -18.95
N TYR A 48 -1.67 10.14 -18.44
CA TYR A 48 -1.09 11.03 -17.43
C TYR A 48 -0.72 10.29 -16.15
N ARG A 49 -1.57 9.37 -15.69
CA ARG A 49 -1.26 8.53 -14.53
C ARG A 49 0.01 7.72 -14.76
N ASN A 50 0.14 7.05 -15.90
CA ASN A 50 1.32 6.23 -16.20
C ASN A 50 2.60 7.09 -16.26
N ASN A 51 2.55 8.25 -16.90
CA ASN A 51 3.70 9.17 -16.94
C ASN A 51 4.10 9.63 -15.53
N LEU A 52 3.12 9.93 -14.65
CA LEU A 52 3.41 10.29 -13.27
C LEU A 52 3.99 9.11 -12.46
N GLU A 53 3.55 7.89 -12.73
CA GLU A 53 4.11 6.68 -12.10
C GLU A 53 5.57 6.46 -12.53
N GLU A 54 5.89 6.69 -13.81
CA GLU A 54 7.27 6.64 -14.34
C GLU A 54 8.16 7.70 -13.69
N GLU A 55 7.69 8.95 -13.62
CA GLU A 55 8.42 10.04 -12.98
C GLU A 55 8.66 9.78 -11.49
N ILE A 56 7.66 9.24 -10.77
CA ILE A 56 7.81 8.82 -9.38
C ILE A 56 8.85 7.72 -9.24
N ASN A 57 8.89 6.75 -10.17
CA ASN A 57 9.88 5.67 -10.15
C ASN A 57 11.29 6.23 -10.26
N GLU A 58 11.55 7.07 -11.25
CA GLU A 58 12.87 7.70 -11.47
C GLU A 58 13.33 8.52 -10.25
N LEU A 59 12.45 9.38 -9.73
CA LEU A 59 12.75 10.19 -8.57
C LEU A 59 13.00 9.34 -7.30
N MET A 60 12.25 8.27 -7.12
CA MET A 60 12.40 7.41 -5.95
C MET A 60 13.68 6.57 -6.01
N GLU A 61 14.12 6.14 -7.16
CA GLU A 61 15.42 5.47 -7.35
C GLU A 61 16.58 6.41 -7.02
N LEU A 62 16.46 7.70 -7.34
CA LEU A 62 17.47 8.71 -7.04
C LEU A 62 17.50 9.09 -5.55
N ILE A 63 16.32 9.30 -4.93
CA ILE A 63 16.20 9.89 -3.59
C ILE A 63 16.23 8.83 -2.50
N ALA A 64 15.58 7.68 -2.71
CA ALA A 64 15.32 6.67 -1.69
C ALA A 64 15.41 5.23 -2.23
N PRO A 65 16.57 4.81 -2.79
CA PRO A 65 16.70 3.49 -3.43
C PRO A 65 16.48 2.32 -2.46
N ASN A 66 16.88 2.44 -1.19
CA ASN A 66 16.68 1.39 -0.19
C ASN A 66 15.21 1.23 0.20
N ILE A 67 14.46 2.34 0.31
CA ILE A 67 13.01 2.30 0.54
C ILE A 67 12.32 1.68 -0.68
N THR A 68 12.73 2.07 -1.88
CA THR A 68 12.17 1.57 -3.15
C THR A 68 12.35 0.06 -3.27
N ALA A 69 13.51 -0.48 -2.96
CA ALA A 69 13.78 -1.92 -2.95
C ALA A 69 12.86 -2.71 -2.00
N LEU A 70 12.46 -2.11 -0.88
CA LEU A 70 11.60 -2.74 0.12
C LEU A 70 10.11 -2.63 -0.18
N THR A 71 9.66 -1.52 -0.74
CA THR A 71 8.23 -1.18 -0.80
C THR A 71 7.71 -0.93 -2.21
N GLY A 72 8.59 -0.81 -3.17
CA GLY A 72 8.29 -0.22 -4.46
C GLY A 72 8.15 1.30 -4.38
N SER A 73 8.27 1.97 -5.52
CA SER A 73 8.34 3.43 -5.62
C SER A 73 7.06 4.11 -5.13
N LEU A 74 5.90 3.65 -5.56
CA LEU A 74 4.62 4.29 -5.23
C LEU A 74 4.30 4.25 -3.73
N LEU A 75 4.51 3.10 -3.09
CA LEU A 75 4.29 2.99 -1.65
C LEU A 75 5.36 3.76 -0.88
N GLY A 76 6.62 3.70 -1.31
CA GLY A 76 7.73 4.47 -0.75
C GLY A 76 7.47 5.98 -0.79
N ALA A 77 7.12 6.53 -1.96
CA ALA A 77 6.76 7.93 -2.14
C ALA A 77 5.58 8.34 -1.24
N ARG A 78 4.56 7.48 -1.15
CA ARG A 78 3.43 7.71 -0.25
C ARG A 78 3.83 7.78 1.22
N LEU A 79 4.75 6.93 1.67
CA LEU A 79 5.26 6.96 3.05
C LEU A 79 6.05 8.24 3.33
N ILE A 80 6.89 8.67 2.40
CA ILE A 80 7.64 9.94 2.48
C ILE A 80 6.67 11.12 2.56
N ALA A 81 5.65 11.16 1.70
CA ALA A 81 4.63 12.21 1.71
C ALA A 81 3.84 12.25 3.03
N LEU A 82 3.43 11.09 3.56
CA LEU A 82 2.72 11.00 4.85
C LEU A 82 3.61 11.39 6.04
N ALA A 83 4.91 11.20 5.94
CA ALA A 83 5.90 11.64 6.94
C ALA A 83 6.24 13.14 6.81
N LYS A 84 5.85 13.78 5.70
CA LYS A 84 6.21 15.16 5.32
C LYS A 84 7.71 15.32 5.03
N GLY A 85 8.30 14.35 4.37
CA GLY A 85 9.68 14.33 3.91
C GLY A 85 10.48 13.11 4.37
N ILE A 86 11.58 12.83 3.66
CA ILE A 86 12.45 11.69 3.94
C ILE A 86 13.18 11.84 5.28
N GLU A 87 13.58 13.05 5.65
CA GLU A 87 14.19 13.35 6.93
C GLU A 87 13.30 12.94 8.10
N ASN A 88 12.05 13.40 8.07
CA ASN A 88 11.09 13.03 9.10
C ASN A 88 10.85 11.52 9.15
N LEU A 89 10.81 10.84 7.98
CA LEU A 89 10.66 9.40 7.92
C LEU A 89 11.86 8.68 8.55
N ALA A 90 13.09 9.16 8.30
CA ALA A 90 14.33 8.64 8.86
C ALA A 90 14.40 8.75 10.39
N LEU A 91 13.81 9.82 10.95
CA LEU A 91 13.73 10.03 12.40
C LEU A 91 12.59 9.25 13.07
N MET A 92 11.66 8.65 12.30
CA MET A 92 10.55 7.91 12.88
C MET A 92 10.96 6.49 13.32
N PRO A 93 10.50 6.03 14.50
CA PRO A 93 10.63 4.63 14.88
C PRO A 93 9.75 3.74 14.01
N GLY A 94 10.15 2.49 13.77
CA GLY A 94 9.43 1.54 12.92
C GLY A 94 7.98 1.30 13.35
N SER A 95 7.66 1.41 14.64
CA SER A 95 6.28 1.31 15.15
C SER A 95 5.39 2.47 14.68
N ARG A 96 5.95 3.67 14.52
CA ARG A 96 5.22 4.83 13.98
C ARG A 96 5.03 4.69 12.47
N ILE A 97 6.05 4.21 11.76
CA ILE A 97 5.97 3.92 10.32
C ILE A 97 4.92 2.84 10.06
N GLN A 98 4.86 1.78 10.89
CA GLN A 98 3.84 0.73 10.81
C GLN A 98 2.41 1.30 10.78
N LEU A 99 2.14 2.37 11.52
CA LEU A 99 0.82 2.97 11.66
C LEU A 99 0.64 4.26 10.86
N LEU A 100 1.63 4.64 10.06
CA LEU A 100 1.61 5.87 9.28
C LEU A 100 0.40 5.87 8.33
N GLY A 101 -0.35 6.96 8.28
CA GLY A 101 -1.58 7.07 7.48
C GLY A 101 -2.86 6.54 8.16
N SER A 102 -2.77 5.86 9.33
CA SER A 102 -3.94 5.30 10.02
C SER A 102 -4.60 6.25 11.05
N LYS A 103 -4.23 7.53 11.09
CA LYS A 103 -4.71 8.50 12.10
C LYS A 103 -6.23 8.52 12.25
N LYS A 104 -6.97 8.60 11.14
CA LYS A 104 -8.46 8.62 11.17
C LYS A 104 -9.03 7.35 11.81
N ALA A 105 -8.51 6.16 11.44
CA ALA A 105 -8.92 4.87 12.01
C ALA A 105 -8.55 4.77 13.49
N PHE A 106 -7.36 5.25 13.87
CA PHE A 106 -6.93 5.27 15.28
C PHE A 106 -7.87 6.07 16.18
N PHE A 107 -8.20 7.31 15.79
CA PHE A 107 -9.10 8.15 16.57
C PHE A 107 -10.54 7.60 16.59
N LYS A 108 -11.06 7.10 15.46
CA LYS A 108 -12.37 6.45 15.40
C LYS A 108 -12.43 5.23 16.31
N ASN A 109 -11.42 4.39 16.31
CA ASN A 109 -11.35 3.20 17.14
C ASN A 109 -11.24 3.55 18.63
N LYS A 110 -10.45 4.57 18.98
CA LYS A 110 -10.35 5.08 20.36
C LYS A 110 -11.69 5.58 20.86
N LYS A 111 -12.42 6.38 20.07
CA LYS A 111 -13.76 6.87 20.41
C LYS A 111 -14.76 5.74 20.63
N ASN A 112 -14.71 4.71 19.79
CA ASN A 112 -15.64 3.57 19.84
C ASN A 112 -15.14 2.42 20.74
N LYS A 113 -14.05 2.60 21.50
CA LYS A 113 -13.42 1.56 22.33
C LYS A 113 -13.06 0.28 21.56
N LEU A 114 -12.77 0.41 20.26
CA LEU A 114 -12.31 -0.67 19.42
C LEU A 114 -10.80 -0.86 19.52
N LEU A 115 -10.31 -2.02 19.07
CA LEU A 115 -8.88 -2.29 19.03
C LEU A 115 -8.16 -1.33 18.08
N PRO A 116 -6.94 -0.87 18.44
CA PRO A 116 -6.17 0.01 17.58
C PRO A 116 -5.82 -0.67 16.24
N PRO A 117 -5.65 0.11 15.15
CA PRO A 117 -5.24 -0.45 13.86
C PRO A 117 -3.88 -1.14 13.98
N LYS A 118 -3.71 -2.27 13.28
CA LYS A 118 -2.46 -3.05 13.29
C LYS A 118 -1.46 -2.57 12.23
N HIS A 119 -1.92 -1.81 11.26
CA HIS A 119 -1.14 -1.30 10.12
C HIS A 119 -1.78 -0.02 9.55
N GLY A 120 -0.97 0.81 8.92
CA GLY A 120 -1.37 2.01 8.20
C GLY A 120 -1.24 1.84 6.69
N ALA A 121 -0.62 2.82 6.00
CA ALA A 121 -0.41 2.82 4.56
C ALA A 121 0.38 1.59 4.07
N ILE A 122 1.29 1.05 4.89
CA ILE A 122 2.07 -0.16 4.57
C ILE A 122 1.22 -1.40 4.30
N TYR A 123 -0.09 -1.37 4.61
CA TYR A 123 -1.02 -2.45 4.25
C TYR A 123 -1.08 -2.72 2.75
N GLN A 124 -0.77 -1.73 1.92
CA GLN A 124 -0.76 -1.87 0.46
C GLN A 124 0.36 -2.79 -0.05
N HIS A 125 1.38 -3.07 0.79
CA HIS A 125 2.46 -3.99 0.42
C HIS A 125 1.91 -5.39 0.13
N PRO A 126 2.29 -6.03 -1.01
CA PRO A 126 1.74 -7.32 -1.44
C PRO A 126 1.81 -8.41 -0.37
N LEU A 127 2.95 -8.56 0.30
CA LEU A 127 3.14 -9.58 1.35
C LEU A 127 2.28 -9.33 2.60
N ILE A 128 1.80 -8.11 2.83
CA ILE A 128 0.89 -7.83 3.95
C ILE A 128 -0.55 -8.04 3.51
N LYS A 129 -0.93 -7.53 2.33
CA LYS A 129 -2.28 -7.65 1.78
C LYS A 129 -2.65 -9.13 1.54
N GLY A 130 -1.74 -9.92 0.96
CA GLY A 130 -1.92 -11.35 0.70
C GLY A 130 -1.85 -12.25 1.93
N ALA A 131 -1.24 -11.79 3.04
CA ALA A 131 -1.11 -12.62 4.24
C ALA A 131 -2.44 -12.83 4.98
N PRO A 132 -2.58 -13.95 5.72
CA PRO A 132 -3.70 -14.17 6.63
C PRO A 132 -3.82 -13.07 7.69
N TRP A 133 -5.04 -12.72 8.08
CA TRP A 133 -5.32 -11.58 8.98
C TRP A 133 -4.56 -11.62 10.32
N TRP A 134 -4.25 -12.81 10.84
CA TRP A 134 -3.52 -12.98 12.10
C TRP A 134 -2.02 -12.75 11.98
N GLN A 135 -1.46 -12.88 10.77
CA GLN A 135 -0.05 -12.66 10.48
C GLN A 135 0.24 -11.21 10.08
N ARG A 136 -0.72 -10.50 9.46
CA ARG A 136 -0.55 -9.14 8.91
C ARG A 136 0.12 -8.16 9.87
N GLY A 137 -0.29 -8.16 11.14
CA GLY A 137 0.30 -7.26 12.14
C GLY A 137 1.78 -7.56 12.46
N LYS A 138 2.20 -8.83 12.36
CA LYS A 138 3.60 -9.23 12.58
C LYS A 138 4.47 -8.85 11.38
N ILE A 139 3.98 -9.13 10.17
CA ILE A 139 4.64 -8.75 8.91
C ILE A 139 4.76 -7.23 8.82
N SER A 140 3.67 -6.49 9.12
CA SER A 140 3.68 -5.02 9.13
C SER A 140 4.71 -4.44 10.11
N ARG A 141 4.89 -5.05 11.27
CA ARG A 141 5.91 -4.62 12.25
C ARG A 141 7.31 -4.85 11.71
N SER A 142 7.56 -5.99 11.09
CA SER A 142 8.85 -6.29 10.46
C SER A 142 9.17 -5.32 9.34
N LEU A 143 8.22 -5.09 8.42
CA LEU A 143 8.38 -4.13 7.33
C LEU A 143 8.63 -2.72 7.86
N GLY A 144 7.85 -2.24 8.84
CA GLY A 144 8.04 -0.93 9.45
C GLY A 144 9.44 -0.73 10.05
N SER A 145 10.01 -1.76 10.67
CA SER A 145 11.38 -1.73 11.20
C SER A 145 12.42 -1.66 10.08
N LYS A 146 12.23 -2.41 8.99
CA LYS A 146 13.14 -2.38 7.83
C LYS A 146 13.06 -1.04 7.08
N ILE A 147 11.86 -0.47 6.93
CA ILE A 147 11.69 0.88 6.34
C ILE A 147 12.38 1.94 7.22
N ALA A 148 12.28 1.85 8.55
CA ALA A 148 12.99 2.77 9.44
C ALA A 148 14.51 2.72 9.27
N LEU A 149 15.07 1.54 9.00
CA LEU A 149 16.49 1.38 8.70
C LEU A 149 16.82 1.93 7.30
N ALA A 150 16.05 1.53 6.29
CA ALA A 150 16.22 1.98 4.91
C ALA A 150 16.18 3.53 4.81
N SER A 151 15.18 4.17 5.42
CA SER A 151 15.05 5.63 5.40
C SER A 151 16.22 6.36 6.07
N LYS A 152 16.79 5.81 7.15
CA LYS A 152 18.00 6.35 7.77
C LYS A 152 19.21 6.27 6.84
N ILE A 153 19.35 5.14 6.16
CA ILE A 153 20.47 4.94 5.25
C ILE A 153 20.33 5.84 4.02
N ASP A 154 19.13 5.93 3.43
CA ASP A 154 18.86 6.80 2.30
C ASP A 154 19.11 8.28 2.63
N PHE A 155 18.76 8.71 3.84
CA PHE A 155 18.92 10.11 4.23
C PHE A 155 20.36 10.45 4.67
N PHE A 156 20.96 9.65 5.59
CA PHE A 156 22.22 10.00 6.23
C PHE A 156 23.45 9.47 5.49
N SER A 157 23.44 8.21 5.02
CA SER A 157 24.65 7.58 4.46
C SER A 157 24.62 7.42 2.94
N LYS A 158 23.45 7.43 2.33
CA LYS A 158 23.22 7.26 0.88
C LYS A 158 23.86 5.98 0.29
N LYS A 159 24.12 4.99 1.14
CA LYS A 159 24.68 3.70 0.73
C LYS A 159 23.55 2.77 0.30
N TYR A 160 23.68 2.11 -0.86
CA TYR A 160 22.72 1.10 -1.27
C TYR A 160 22.93 -0.23 -0.55
N ILE A 161 21.92 -0.69 0.16
CA ILE A 161 21.82 -2.02 0.79
C ILE A 161 20.41 -2.61 0.64
N GLY A 162 19.62 -2.10 -0.31
CA GLY A 162 18.21 -2.42 -0.48
C GLY A 162 17.95 -3.92 -0.65
N ASP A 163 18.76 -4.60 -1.46
CA ASP A 163 18.61 -6.04 -1.73
C ASP A 163 18.75 -6.87 -0.46
N LYS A 164 19.76 -6.57 0.36
CA LYS A 164 19.96 -7.24 1.64
C LYS A 164 18.82 -7.02 2.62
N LEU A 165 18.28 -5.78 2.65
CA LEU A 165 17.13 -5.47 3.49
C LEU A 165 15.87 -6.20 3.04
N ASN A 166 15.68 -6.33 1.73
CA ASN A 166 14.55 -7.05 1.14
C ASN A 166 14.67 -8.57 1.40
N GLU A 167 15.85 -9.15 1.20
CA GLU A 167 16.11 -10.56 1.53
C GLU A 167 15.83 -10.85 3.01
N ASP A 168 16.37 -10.05 3.90
CA ASP A 168 16.13 -10.16 5.34
C ASP A 168 14.63 -10.05 5.71
N PHE A 169 13.90 -9.17 4.99
CA PHE A 169 12.47 -9.03 5.20
C PHE A 169 11.71 -10.27 4.72
N ASN A 170 12.03 -10.79 3.54
CA ASN A 170 11.41 -12.01 2.99
C ASN A 170 11.67 -13.22 3.90
N ASN A 171 12.89 -13.42 4.33
CA ASN A 171 13.26 -14.46 5.29
C ASN A 171 12.47 -14.34 6.61
N ARG A 172 12.22 -13.11 7.05
CA ARG A 172 11.40 -12.88 8.25
C ARG A 172 9.93 -13.18 8.01
N VAL A 173 9.40 -12.89 6.84
CA VAL A 173 8.01 -13.22 6.45
C VAL A 173 7.82 -14.74 6.43
N GLU A 174 8.73 -15.49 5.84
CA GLU A 174 8.70 -16.96 5.82
C GLU A 174 8.70 -17.55 7.24
N LYS A 175 9.59 -17.05 8.11
CA LYS A 175 9.59 -17.44 9.53
C LYS A 175 8.26 -17.16 10.22
N ILE A 176 7.59 -16.04 9.89
CA ILE A 176 6.27 -15.73 10.43
C ILE A 176 5.22 -16.73 9.92
N HIS A 177 5.26 -17.10 8.65
CA HIS A 177 4.36 -18.12 8.10
C HIS A 177 4.54 -19.48 8.78
N GLN A 178 5.76 -19.92 8.99
CA GLN A 178 6.09 -21.18 9.67
C GLN A 178 5.69 -21.15 11.15
N GLN A 179 5.94 -20.06 11.88
CA GLN A 179 5.65 -19.93 13.30
C GLN A 179 4.15 -19.76 13.61
N TYR A 180 3.38 -19.24 12.68
CA TYR A 180 1.96 -18.94 12.88
C TYR A 180 1.07 -19.46 11.75
N PRO A 181 1.13 -20.77 11.42
CA PRO A 181 0.38 -21.34 10.29
C PRO A 181 -1.14 -21.24 10.50
N ASN A 182 -1.59 -21.37 11.76
CA ASN A 182 -3.00 -21.41 12.10
C ASN A 182 -3.48 -20.12 12.76
N ALA A 183 -4.77 -19.79 12.54
CA ALA A 183 -5.41 -18.69 13.23
C ALA A 183 -5.40 -18.92 14.75
N PRO A 184 -5.09 -17.90 15.57
CA PRO A 184 -5.20 -18.03 17.01
C PRO A 184 -6.64 -18.34 17.40
N LYS A 185 -6.82 -19.29 18.34
CA LYS A 185 -8.14 -19.56 18.93
C LYS A 185 -8.74 -18.23 19.41
N LYS A 186 -9.97 -17.89 18.97
CA LYS A 186 -10.64 -16.67 19.37
C LYS A 186 -10.68 -16.63 20.90
N MET A 187 -9.86 -15.78 21.53
CA MET A 187 -10.13 -15.43 22.92
C MET A 187 -11.55 -14.84 22.97
N ARG A 188 -12.44 -15.49 23.69
CA ARG A 188 -13.72 -14.88 24.03
C ARG A 188 -13.39 -13.58 24.76
N ILE A 189 -13.62 -12.45 24.08
CA ILE A 189 -13.58 -11.14 24.74
C ILE A 189 -14.76 -11.18 25.72
N ILE A 190 -14.47 -11.47 26.99
CA ILE A 190 -15.44 -11.29 28.06
C ILE A 190 -15.72 -9.79 28.08
N ARG A 191 -16.83 -9.39 27.44
CA ARG A 191 -17.36 -8.04 27.61
C ARG A 191 -17.64 -7.91 29.10
N ARG A 192 -16.76 -7.26 29.85
CA ARG A 192 -17.06 -6.79 31.19
C ARG A 192 -18.26 -5.86 31.03
N ASN A 193 -19.45 -6.38 31.31
CA ASN A 193 -20.62 -5.57 31.55
C ASN A 193 -20.29 -4.65 32.73
N LYS A 194 -19.99 -3.39 32.43
CA LYS A 194 -20.02 -2.36 33.46
C LYS A 194 -21.51 -2.15 33.82
N ARG A 195 -21.92 -2.69 34.99
CA ARG A 195 -23.06 -2.18 35.69
C ARG A 195 -22.84 -0.72 36.06
#